data_95f605cc5a17a2d3536d3ad618d5a090
#
_entry.id   95f605cc5a17a2d3536d3ad618d5a090
#
_cell.length_a   1.000
_cell.length_b   1.000
_cell.length_c   1.000
_cell.angle_alpha   90.00
_cell.angle_beta   90.00
_cell.angle_gamma   90.00
#
_symmetry.space_group_name_H-M   'P 1'
#
loop_
_entity.id
_entity.type
_entity.pdbx_description
1 polymer ?
#
loop_
_entity_poly.entity_id
_entity_poly.type
_entity_poly.pdbx_seq_one_letter_code
_entity_poly.pdbx_strand_id
1 'polypeptide(L)'
;MAKKIVGFIKLQVAAGKANPSPPVGPALGQRGLNIMEFCKAFNAQTQGHEPGMKLPVVITAYADKSFTFVIKSAPATALIKKLAKVDKGSSKAHLEKVGKLTRAQLEEIAKIKVKDLTAADLDAAVRTIAGSARSMGVLVEGV
;
A
#
# COMPACT_ATOMS: atom_id res chain seq x y z
N MET A 1 20.69 -14.58 -17.95
CA MET A 1 19.49 -14.98 -18.71
C MET A 1 18.23 -14.52 -18.01
N ALA A 2 17.24 -14.11 -18.78
CA ALA A 2 15.95 -13.75 -18.22
C ALA A 2 15.24 -15.00 -17.70
N LYS A 3 14.80 -14.95 -16.44
CA LYS A 3 14.03 -16.03 -15.85
C LYS A 3 12.59 -15.95 -16.30
N LYS A 4 11.95 -17.11 -16.50
CA LYS A 4 10.56 -17.15 -16.88
C LYS A 4 9.67 -16.76 -15.68
N ILE A 5 8.85 -15.76 -15.88
CA ILE A 5 7.90 -15.30 -14.85
C ILE A 5 6.71 -16.25 -14.82
N VAL A 6 6.44 -16.84 -13.66
CA VAL A 6 5.27 -17.70 -13.44
C VAL A 6 4.06 -16.89 -13.05
N GLY A 7 4.27 -15.80 -12.30
CA GLY A 7 3.17 -14.95 -11.89
C GLY A 7 3.58 -13.87 -10.92
N PHE A 8 2.61 -13.05 -10.54
CA PHE A 8 2.78 -11.98 -9.58
C PHE A 8 1.93 -12.23 -8.35
N ILE A 9 2.45 -11.84 -7.19
CA ILE A 9 1.73 -11.90 -5.92
C ILE A 9 1.71 -10.49 -5.35
N LYS A 10 0.53 -9.97 -5.07
CA LYS A 10 0.35 -8.65 -4.48
C LYS A 10 -0.15 -8.80 -3.05
N LEU A 11 0.60 -8.25 -2.10
CA LEU A 11 0.30 -8.35 -0.68
C LEU A 11 0.41 -6.98 0.00
N GLN A 12 -0.25 -6.87 1.15
CA GLN A 12 -0.03 -5.76 2.08
C GLN A 12 0.52 -6.35 3.38
N VAL A 13 1.73 -5.97 3.74
CA VAL A 13 2.44 -6.50 4.90
C VAL A 13 2.85 -5.36 5.83
N ALA A 14 2.69 -5.55 7.13
CA ALA A 14 3.11 -4.55 8.12
C ALA A 14 4.64 -4.41 8.12
N ALA A 15 5.13 -3.17 8.07
CA ALA A 15 6.56 -2.89 8.04
C ALA A 15 7.27 -3.47 9.27
N GLY A 16 8.35 -4.19 9.03
CA GLY A 16 9.15 -4.83 10.09
C GLY A 16 8.49 -6.01 10.78
N LYS A 17 7.30 -6.42 10.35
CA LYS A 17 6.51 -7.48 11.01
C LYS A 17 6.09 -8.60 10.05
N ALA A 18 6.81 -8.79 8.96
CA ALA A 18 6.53 -9.92 8.07
C ALA A 18 6.83 -11.25 8.79
N ASN A 19 5.88 -12.17 8.72
CA ASN A 19 6.02 -13.51 9.32
C ASN A 19 5.30 -14.54 8.45
N PRO A 20 5.53 -15.85 8.71
CA PRO A 20 4.92 -16.92 7.91
C PRO A 20 3.40 -17.07 8.07
N SER A 21 2.79 -16.35 8.99
CA SER A 21 1.34 -16.41 9.18
C SER A 21 0.61 -15.68 8.05
N PRO A 22 -0.72 -15.91 7.87
CA PRO A 22 -1.48 -15.16 6.87
C PRO A 22 -1.30 -13.64 7.00
N PRO A 23 -1.26 -12.89 5.88
CA PRO A 23 -1.49 -13.33 4.49
C PRO A 23 -0.24 -13.83 3.75
N VAL A 24 0.95 -13.73 4.35
CA VAL A 24 2.23 -14.02 3.66
C VAL A 24 2.41 -15.51 3.37
N GLY A 25 2.21 -16.35 4.39
CA GLY A 25 2.44 -17.79 4.29
C GLY A 25 1.65 -18.45 3.16
N PRO A 26 0.32 -18.38 3.16
CA PRO A 26 -0.49 -18.99 2.12
C PRO A 26 -0.20 -18.47 0.72
N ALA A 27 0.01 -17.16 0.57
CA ALA A 27 0.25 -16.54 -0.73
C ALA A 27 1.55 -17.02 -1.37
N LEU A 28 2.62 -17.11 -0.59
CA LEU A 28 3.92 -17.59 -1.07
C LEU A 28 3.97 -19.11 -1.16
N GLY A 29 3.31 -19.79 -0.23
CA GLY A 29 3.27 -21.25 -0.19
C GLY A 29 2.62 -21.86 -1.42
N GLN A 30 1.58 -21.24 -1.96
CA GLN A 30 0.91 -21.69 -3.18
C GLN A 30 1.84 -21.71 -4.39
N ARG A 31 2.85 -20.86 -4.39
CA ARG A 31 3.83 -20.74 -5.47
C ARG A 31 5.12 -21.52 -5.18
N GLY A 32 5.22 -22.15 -4.01
CA GLY A 32 6.40 -22.88 -3.60
C GLY A 32 7.62 -22.01 -3.30
N LEU A 33 7.41 -20.76 -2.97
CA LEU A 33 8.47 -19.80 -2.67
C LEU A 33 8.93 -19.93 -1.21
N ASN A 34 10.17 -19.48 -0.94
CA ASN A 34 10.73 -19.50 0.41
C ASN A 34 10.17 -18.34 1.24
N ILE A 35 9.25 -18.66 2.14
CA ILE A 35 8.54 -17.67 2.97
C ILE A 35 9.50 -16.96 3.93
N MET A 36 10.40 -17.70 4.56
CA MET A 36 11.34 -17.14 5.55
C MET A 36 12.33 -16.16 4.91
N GLU A 37 12.81 -16.48 3.73
CA GLU A 37 13.71 -15.59 2.97
C GLU A 37 13.02 -14.27 2.65
N PHE A 38 11.77 -14.33 2.19
CA PHE A 38 10.96 -13.13 1.96
C PHE A 38 10.78 -12.31 3.23
N CYS A 39 10.40 -12.95 4.33
CA CYS A 39 10.18 -12.25 5.62
C CYS A 39 11.44 -11.53 6.09
N LYS A 40 12.59 -12.19 6.03
CA LYS A 40 13.88 -11.58 6.41
C LYS A 40 14.23 -10.38 5.53
N ALA A 41 14.13 -10.54 4.21
CA ALA A 41 14.46 -9.49 3.26
C ALA A 41 13.50 -8.30 3.41
N PHE A 42 12.21 -8.55 3.52
CA PHE A 42 11.19 -7.52 3.73
C PHE A 42 11.44 -6.74 5.01
N ASN A 43 11.64 -7.44 6.13
CA ASN A 43 11.87 -6.80 7.42
C ASN A 43 13.15 -5.94 7.39
N ALA A 44 14.21 -6.41 6.74
CA ALA A 44 15.44 -5.65 6.58
C ALA A 44 15.22 -4.35 5.77
N GLN A 45 14.47 -4.43 4.67
CA GLN A 45 14.23 -3.27 3.81
C GLN A 45 13.23 -2.27 4.43
N THR A 46 12.38 -2.71 5.34
CA THR A 46 11.35 -1.85 5.94
C THR A 46 11.72 -1.31 7.32
N GLN A 47 12.95 -1.50 7.77
CA GLN A 47 13.40 -0.99 9.07
C GLN A 47 13.28 0.53 9.21
N GLY A 48 13.43 1.26 8.11
CA GLY A 48 13.30 2.72 8.09
C GLY A 48 11.86 3.23 8.04
N HIS A 49 10.89 2.36 7.92
CA HIS A 49 9.48 2.72 7.87
C HIS A 49 8.84 2.68 9.26
N GLU A 50 7.71 3.38 9.40
CA GLU A 50 6.96 3.37 10.65
C GLU A 50 6.49 1.95 10.97
N PRO A 51 6.83 1.40 12.15
CA PRO A 51 6.45 0.03 12.50
C PRO A 51 4.93 -0.17 12.51
N GLY A 52 4.50 -1.28 11.91
CA GLY A 52 3.08 -1.61 11.82
C GLY A 52 2.33 -0.96 10.67
N MET A 53 2.94 -0.04 9.92
CA MET A 53 2.31 0.52 8.72
C MET A 53 2.28 -0.54 7.63
N LYS A 54 1.09 -0.81 7.08
CA LYS A 54 0.94 -1.77 5.99
C LYS A 54 1.51 -1.18 4.71
N LEU A 55 2.44 -1.91 4.09
CA LEU A 55 3.06 -1.53 2.83
C LEU A 55 2.65 -2.51 1.74
N PRO A 56 2.25 -2.02 0.55
CA PRO A 56 1.95 -2.90 -0.57
C PRO A 56 3.26 -3.44 -1.16
N VAL A 57 3.28 -4.75 -1.40
CA VAL A 57 4.42 -5.45 -1.97
C VAL A 57 3.96 -6.20 -3.21
N VAL A 58 4.70 -6.07 -4.29
CA VAL A 58 4.49 -6.86 -5.51
C VAL A 58 5.64 -7.84 -5.63
N ILE A 59 5.34 -9.13 -5.55
CA ILE A 59 6.32 -10.21 -5.63
C ILE A 59 6.21 -10.84 -7.01
N THR A 60 7.34 -10.93 -7.71
CA THR A 60 7.43 -11.63 -9.00
C THR A 60 7.99 -13.03 -8.76
N ALA A 61 7.21 -14.05 -9.08
CA ALA A 61 7.62 -15.44 -8.94
C ALA A 61 8.17 -15.97 -10.26
N TYR A 62 9.29 -16.68 -10.20
CA TYR A 62 9.97 -17.26 -11.36
C TYR A 62 9.85 -18.78 -11.37
N ALA A 63 10.06 -19.38 -12.56
CA ALA A 63 9.91 -20.83 -12.75
C ALA A 63 10.91 -21.68 -11.94
N ASP A 64 12.05 -21.11 -11.56
CA ASP A 64 13.07 -21.77 -10.75
C ASP A 64 12.80 -21.66 -9.24
N LYS A 65 11.60 -21.23 -8.86
CA LYS A 65 11.18 -20.98 -7.47
C LYS A 65 11.93 -19.84 -6.80
N SER A 66 12.63 -19.02 -7.56
CA SER A 66 13.17 -17.76 -7.05
C SER A 66 12.11 -16.67 -7.15
N PHE A 67 12.34 -15.54 -6.48
CA PHE A 67 11.45 -14.41 -6.51
C PHE A 67 12.20 -13.10 -6.36
N THR A 68 11.58 -12.04 -6.85
CA THR A 68 11.98 -10.67 -6.56
C THR A 68 10.75 -9.92 -6.06
N PHE A 69 10.95 -8.88 -5.28
CA PHE A 69 9.83 -8.08 -4.79
C PHE A 69 10.15 -6.60 -4.79
N VAL A 70 9.10 -5.80 -4.93
CA VAL A 70 9.18 -4.33 -4.89
C VAL A 70 8.22 -3.85 -3.81
N ILE A 71 8.72 -3.04 -2.88
CA ILE A 71 7.93 -2.41 -1.84
C ILE A 71 7.51 -1.04 -2.36
N LYS A 72 6.20 -0.82 -2.43
CA LYS A 72 5.63 0.47 -2.84
C LYS A 72 5.36 1.34 -1.63
N SER A 73 5.02 2.62 -1.88
CA SER A 73 4.64 3.54 -0.81
C SER A 73 3.36 3.08 -0.09
N ALA A 74 3.14 3.56 1.13
CA ALA A 74 1.97 3.18 1.93
C ALA A 74 0.67 3.37 1.14
N PRO A 75 -0.35 2.51 1.33
CA PRO A 75 -1.63 2.65 0.65
C PRO A 75 -2.26 4.02 0.92
N ALA A 76 -2.90 4.60 -0.09
CA ALA A 76 -3.59 5.89 0.06
C ALA A 76 -4.60 5.85 1.21
N THR A 77 -5.30 4.73 1.39
CA THR A 77 -6.26 4.55 2.47
C THR A 77 -5.64 4.70 3.85
N ALA A 78 -4.44 4.14 4.06
CA ALA A 78 -3.73 4.24 5.33
C ALA A 78 -3.33 5.69 5.63
N LEU A 79 -2.81 6.40 4.63
CA LEU A 79 -2.42 7.79 4.76
C LEU A 79 -3.63 8.71 5.00
N ILE A 80 -4.73 8.46 4.29
CA ILE A 80 -5.99 9.21 4.47
C ILE A 80 -6.52 9.03 5.88
N LYS A 81 -6.57 7.81 6.40
CA LYS A 81 -7.01 7.54 7.77
C LYS A 81 -6.14 8.26 8.80
N LYS A 82 -4.83 8.22 8.61
CA LYS A 82 -3.88 8.86 9.52
C LYS A 82 -4.10 10.38 9.58
N LEU A 83 -4.20 11.04 8.45
CA LEU A 83 -4.38 12.49 8.39
C LEU A 83 -5.79 12.95 8.78
N ALA A 84 -6.80 12.18 8.45
CA ALA A 84 -8.19 12.45 8.85
C ALA A 84 -8.47 12.08 10.32
N LYS A 85 -7.52 11.39 10.97
CA LYS A 85 -7.63 10.92 12.36
C LYS A 85 -8.84 9.99 12.58
N VAL A 86 -9.08 9.11 11.63
CA VAL A 86 -10.13 8.10 11.71
C VAL A 86 -9.53 6.70 11.66
N ASP A 87 -10.10 5.77 12.43
CA ASP A 87 -9.62 4.40 12.50
C ASP A 87 -10.14 3.55 11.34
N LYS A 88 -11.35 3.87 10.86
CA LYS A 88 -12.02 3.09 9.83
C LYS A 88 -12.82 4.01 8.91
N GLY A 89 -12.84 3.66 7.62
CA GLY A 89 -13.68 4.33 6.64
C GLY A 89 -15.17 4.03 6.83
N SER A 90 -16.03 4.80 6.17
CA SER A 90 -17.48 4.61 6.25
C SER A 90 -17.92 3.39 5.43
N SER A 91 -18.85 2.62 5.96
CA SER A 91 -19.53 1.55 5.22
C SER A 91 -20.56 2.09 4.22
N LYS A 92 -21.00 3.33 4.44
CA LYS A 92 -21.96 4.05 3.59
C LYS A 92 -21.38 5.39 3.19
N ALA A 93 -20.32 5.37 2.37
CA ALA A 93 -19.53 6.55 2.04
C ALA A 93 -20.35 7.71 1.43
N HIS A 94 -21.41 7.40 0.72
CA HIS A 94 -22.29 8.41 0.10
C HIS A 94 -23.29 9.05 1.07
N LEU A 95 -23.54 8.41 2.21
CA LEU A 95 -24.51 8.87 3.22
C LEU A 95 -23.84 9.34 4.50
N GLU A 96 -22.85 8.58 4.98
CA GLU A 96 -22.18 8.85 6.26
C GLU A 96 -20.74 9.28 6.03
N LYS A 97 -20.38 10.45 6.52
CA LYS A 97 -19.01 10.96 6.46
C LYS A 97 -18.34 10.81 7.83
N VAL A 98 -17.14 10.21 7.82
CA VAL A 98 -16.41 9.89 9.06
C VAL A 98 -15.23 10.79 9.34
N GLY A 99 -14.83 11.63 8.38
CA GLY A 99 -13.69 12.52 8.55
C GLY A 99 -13.65 13.59 7.48
N LYS A 100 -12.61 14.42 7.54
CA LYS A 100 -12.44 15.57 6.65
C LYS A 100 -10.97 15.79 6.37
N LEU A 101 -10.63 16.10 5.12
CA LEU A 101 -9.28 16.46 4.71
C LEU A 101 -9.27 17.81 3.97
N THR A 102 -8.24 18.60 4.22
CA THR A 102 -7.99 19.83 3.49
C THR A 102 -7.10 19.55 2.27
N ARG A 103 -7.05 20.49 1.34
CA ARG A 103 -6.17 20.40 0.18
C ARG A 103 -4.71 20.20 0.58
N ALA A 104 -4.24 20.90 1.61
CA ALA A 104 -2.86 20.77 2.09
C ALA A 104 -2.52 19.33 2.52
N GLN A 105 -3.44 18.67 3.23
CA GLN A 105 -3.29 17.28 3.64
C GLN A 105 -3.27 16.33 2.44
N LEU A 106 -4.10 16.60 1.44
CA LEU A 106 -4.11 15.82 0.19
C LEU A 106 -2.81 15.98 -0.59
N GLU A 107 -2.23 17.17 -0.59
CA GLU A 107 -0.94 17.43 -1.22
C GLU A 107 0.19 16.66 -0.53
N GLU A 108 0.17 16.56 0.80
CA GLU A 108 1.13 15.73 1.56
C GLU A 108 1.05 14.27 1.14
N ILE A 109 -0.16 13.72 1.05
CA ILE A 109 -0.36 12.33 0.61
C ILE A 109 0.14 12.15 -0.83
N ALA A 110 -0.18 13.08 -1.71
CA ALA A 110 0.24 13.05 -3.11
C ALA A 110 1.77 13.05 -3.23
N LYS A 111 2.46 13.87 -2.45
CA LYS A 111 3.93 13.92 -2.43
C LYS A 111 4.56 12.60 -1.96
N ILE A 112 3.97 11.97 -0.97
CA ILE A 112 4.44 10.67 -0.47
C ILE A 112 4.28 9.59 -1.53
N LYS A 113 3.19 9.62 -2.29
CA LYS A 113 2.86 8.58 -3.29
C LYS A 113 3.28 8.94 -4.71
N VAL A 114 3.97 10.03 -4.94
CA VAL A 114 4.31 10.50 -6.30
C VAL A 114 4.99 9.42 -7.15
N LYS A 115 5.77 8.55 -6.53
CA LYS A 115 6.49 7.46 -7.22
C LYS A 115 5.53 6.39 -7.78
N ASP A 116 4.38 6.21 -7.16
CA ASP A 116 3.41 5.18 -7.52
C ASP A 116 2.23 5.73 -8.32
N LEU A 117 2.10 7.05 -8.40
CA LEU A 117 1.00 7.69 -9.12
C LEU A 117 1.37 7.95 -10.58
N THR A 118 0.35 7.85 -11.44
CA THR A 118 0.48 8.14 -12.88
C THR A 118 0.03 9.56 -13.23
N ALA A 119 -0.20 10.40 -12.22
CA ALA A 119 -0.67 11.77 -12.40
C ALA A 119 0.39 12.64 -13.10
N ALA A 120 -0.06 13.50 -14.01
CA ALA A 120 0.83 14.38 -14.78
C ALA A 120 1.42 15.51 -13.92
N ASP A 121 0.67 15.99 -12.92
CA ASP A 121 1.09 17.08 -12.04
C ASP A 121 0.51 16.90 -10.63
N LEU A 122 0.86 17.83 -9.73
CA LEU A 122 0.41 17.78 -8.34
C LEU A 122 -1.13 17.90 -8.24
N ASP A 123 -1.75 18.74 -9.04
CA ASP A 123 -3.21 18.92 -9.02
C ASP A 123 -3.93 17.61 -9.42
N ALA A 124 -3.45 16.94 -10.44
CA ALA A 124 -3.98 15.64 -10.86
C ALA A 124 -3.82 14.60 -9.77
N ALA A 125 -2.66 14.56 -9.10
CA ALA A 125 -2.39 13.67 -7.97
C ALA A 125 -3.35 13.94 -6.81
N VAL A 126 -3.57 15.22 -6.46
CA VAL A 126 -4.50 15.63 -5.41
C VAL A 126 -5.92 15.16 -5.73
N ARG A 127 -6.37 15.31 -6.98
CA ARG A 127 -7.70 14.84 -7.41
C ARG A 127 -7.83 13.33 -7.29
N THR A 128 -6.79 12.59 -7.64
CA THR A 128 -6.75 11.13 -7.52
C THR A 128 -6.94 10.71 -6.07
N ILE A 129 -6.18 11.31 -5.16
CA ILE A 129 -6.27 11.03 -3.72
C ILE A 129 -7.64 11.47 -3.16
N ALA A 130 -8.14 12.63 -3.60
CA ALA A 130 -9.46 13.12 -3.20
C ALA A 130 -10.58 12.14 -3.56
N GLY A 131 -10.52 11.54 -4.75
CA GLY A 131 -11.46 10.50 -5.16
C GLY A 131 -11.43 9.28 -4.24
N SER A 132 -10.24 8.84 -3.87
CA SER A 132 -10.06 7.73 -2.91
C SER A 132 -10.63 8.08 -1.54
N ALA A 133 -10.40 9.31 -1.06
CA ALA A 133 -10.94 9.79 0.21
C ALA A 133 -12.48 9.81 0.21
N ARG A 134 -13.07 10.29 -0.87
CA ARG A 134 -14.53 10.30 -1.02
C ARG A 134 -15.12 8.89 -0.99
N SER A 135 -14.45 7.93 -1.60
CA SER A 135 -14.88 6.53 -1.58
C SER A 135 -14.82 5.90 -0.18
N MET A 136 -14.05 6.48 0.71
CA MET A 136 -13.94 6.05 2.12
C MET A 136 -14.91 6.79 3.05
N GLY A 137 -15.68 7.75 2.54
CA GLY A 137 -16.56 8.56 3.36
C GLY A 137 -15.85 9.72 4.05
N VAL A 138 -14.74 10.20 3.50
CA VAL A 138 -14.00 11.36 4.00
C VAL A 138 -14.33 12.57 3.12
N LEU A 139 -14.74 13.67 3.75
CA LEU A 139 -14.99 14.93 3.05
C LEU A 139 -13.66 15.56 2.62
N VAL A 140 -13.69 16.22 1.47
CA VAL A 140 -12.51 16.85 0.88
C VAL A 140 -12.80 18.31 0.60
N GLU A 141 -11.93 19.21 1.07
CA GLU A 141 -12.04 20.66 0.84
C GLU A 141 -10.97 21.20 -0.09
N GLY A 142 -11.33 22.20 -0.88
CA GLY A 142 -10.39 22.89 -1.75
C GLY A 142 -10.02 22.16 -3.04
N VAL A 143 -10.80 21.14 -3.39
CA VAL A 143 -10.55 20.34 -4.59
C VAL A 143 -11.75 20.32 -5.51
#